data_a6e71a3819c22a8b5365f68368486133
#
_entry.id   a6e71a3819c22a8b5365f68368486133
#
_cell.length_a   1.000
_cell.length_b   1.000
_cell.length_c   1.000
_cell.angle_alpha   90.00
_cell.angle_beta   90.00
_cell.angle_gamma   90.00
#
_symmetry.space_group_name_H-M   'P 1'
#
loop_
_entity.id
_entity.type
_entity.pdbx_description
1 polymer ?
#
loop_
_entity_poly.entity_id
_entity_poly.type
_entity_poly.pdbx_seq_one_letter_code
_entity_poly.pdbx_strand_id
1 'polypeptide(L)'
;DWAPERTASITGISPDQLRGLGGAFCRAKGAGMAAGTGLGMGGQGTLAQWLVEVIIALSGNLDREGGHLIGEGIFDFAAYAKRKGLFARDTRSRVGDFRSLNGAMPGGILADEILTPGKEQVSTLFVTGGNPLMTMPNAERLRCAFKKLKLLVVTDIYLNETASLADYVLPATSPLERPDLPFVFPL
;
A
#
# COMPACT_ATOMS: atom_id res chain seq x y z
N ASP A 1 16.71 -25.31 0.01
CA ASP A 1 15.66 -26.31 -0.29
C ASP A 1 14.47 -25.79 -1.10
N TRP A 2 14.64 -24.70 -1.80
CA TRP A 2 13.62 -24.07 -2.66
C TRP A 2 13.95 -24.23 -4.14
N ALA A 3 14.43 -25.43 -4.53
CA ALA A 3 14.70 -25.73 -5.93
C ALA A 3 13.44 -25.58 -6.79
N PRO A 4 13.58 -25.16 -8.05
CA PRO A 4 12.45 -24.99 -8.96
C PRO A 4 11.53 -26.20 -9.07
N GLU A 5 12.08 -27.41 -9.01
CA GLU A 5 11.33 -28.67 -9.04
C GLU A 5 10.36 -28.80 -7.85
N ARG A 6 10.80 -28.39 -6.68
CA ARG A 6 9.97 -28.44 -5.47
C ARG A 6 8.92 -27.33 -5.46
N THR A 7 9.28 -26.14 -5.93
CA THR A 7 8.38 -24.99 -5.90
C THR A 7 7.31 -25.04 -6.98
N ALA A 8 7.50 -25.81 -8.04
CA ALA A 8 6.56 -25.92 -9.16
C ALA A 8 5.14 -26.33 -8.71
N SER A 9 5.04 -27.28 -7.78
CA SER A 9 3.73 -27.72 -7.25
C SER A 9 3.04 -26.67 -6.38
N ILE A 10 3.77 -25.70 -5.84
CA ILE A 10 3.25 -24.62 -4.98
C ILE A 10 2.86 -23.42 -5.82
N THR A 11 3.70 -23.06 -6.80
CA THR A 11 3.54 -21.83 -7.60
C THR A 11 2.76 -22.03 -8.90
N GLY A 12 2.68 -23.27 -9.39
CA GLY A 12 2.15 -23.58 -10.72
C GLY A 12 3.10 -23.21 -11.87
N ILE A 13 4.32 -22.74 -11.58
CA ILE A 13 5.32 -22.35 -12.58
C ILE A 13 6.28 -23.52 -12.80
N SER A 14 6.49 -23.90 -14.06
CA SER A 14 7.40 -24.99 -14.36
C SER A 14 8.86 -24.63 -14.02
N PRO A 15 9.71 -25.62 -13.67
CA PRO A 15 11.14 -25.38 -13.40
C PRO A 15 11.86 -24.69 -14.55
N ASP A 16 11.54 -25.06 -15.79
CA ASP A 16 12.17 -24.50 -16.98
C ASP A 16 11.76 -23.02 -17.21
N GLN A 17 10.50 -22.70 -16.98
CA GLN A 17 10.03 -21.30 -17.02
C GLN A 17 10.76 -20.46 -15.99
N LEU A 18 10.88 -20.94 -14.75
CA LEU A 18 11.55 -20.21 -13.68
C LEU A 18 13.04 -20.02 -13.97
N ARG A 19 13.74 -21.07 -14.45
CA ARG A 19 15.14 -20.95 -14.86
C ARG A 19 15.31 -20.04 -16.08
N GLY A 20 14.40 -20.13 -17.04
CA GLY A 20 14.39 -19.27 -18.22
C GLY A 20 14.26 -17.79 -17.84
N LEU A 21 13.33 -17.46 -16.96
CA LEU A 21 13.13 -16.09 -16.44
C LEU A 21 14.36 -15.59 -15.69
N GLY A 22 14.89 -16.38 -14.74
CA GLY A 22 16.08 -16.03 -13.98
C GLY A 22 17.31 -15.81 -14.89
N GLY A 23 17.50 -16.72 -15.85
CA GLY A 23 18.58 -16.57 -16.84
C GLY A 23 18.42 -15.36 -17.74
N ALA A 24 17.19 -15.03 -18.17
CA ALA A 24 16.92 -13.82 -18.95
C ALA A 24 17.22 -12.56 -18.15
N PHE A 25 16.77 -12.49 -16.89
CA PHE A 25 17.02 -11.38 -15.98
C PHE A 25 18.52 -11.15 -15.76
N CYS A 26 19.29 -12.22 -15.49
CA CYS A 26 20.73 -12.11 -15.25
C CYS A 26 21.55 -11.79 -16.51
N ARG A 27 21.08 -12.16 -17.71
CA ARG A 27 21.78 -11.86 -18.97
C ARG A 27 21.43 -10.51 -19.57
N ALA A 28 20.41 -9.85 -19.09
CA ALA A 28 20.02 -8.54 -19.59
C ALA A 28 21.12 -7.51 -19.35
N LYS A 29 21.32 -6.59 -20.29
CA LYS A 29 22.28 -5.49 -20.13
C LYS A 29 21.89 -4.53 -19.00
N GLY A 30 20.61 -4.54 -18.62
CA GLY A 30 20.05 -3.85 -17.48
C GLY A 30 18.66 -4.42 -17.24
N ALA A 31 18.32 -4.69 -15.99
CA ALA A 31 17.01 -5.19 -15.58
C ALA A 31 16.59 -4.54 -14.26
N GLY A 32 15.34 -4.12 -14.19
CA GLY A 32 14.71 -3.65 -12.98
C GLY A 32 13.57 -4.58 -12.59
N MET A 33 13.24 -4.60 -11.31
CA MET A 33 12.09 -5.31 -10.77
C MET A 33 11.25 -4.34 -9.97
N ALA A 34 9.98 -4.21 -10.30
CA ALA A 34 9.03 -3.39 -9.56
C ALA A 34 8.03 -4.30 -8.85
N ALA A 35 7.80 -4.04 -7.58
CA ALA A 35 6.81 -4.73 -6.78
C ALA A 35 5.79 -3.73 -6.23
N GLY A 36 4.51 -4.02 -6.42
CA GLY A 36 3.43 -3.23 -5.85
C GLY A 36 3.08 -3.67 -4.43
N THR A 37 2.04 -3.06 -3.88
CA THR A 37 1.55 -3.33 -2.52
C THR A 37 1.14 -4.78 -2.29
N GLY A 38 0.72 -5.50 -3.35
CA GLY A 38 0.33 -6.90 -3.27
C GLY A 38 1.42 -7.82 -2.72
N LEU A 39 2.69 -7.53 -2.99
CA LEU A 39 3.82 -8.30 -2.44
C LEU A 39 3.88 -8.21 -0.91
N GLY A 40 3.55 -7.05 -0.35
CA GLY A 40 3.57 -6.79 1.09
C GLY A 40 2.32 -7.25 1.85
N MET A 41 1.27 -7.68 1.15
CA MET A 41 -0.01 -8.00 1.79
C MET A 41 -0.11 -9.41 2.39
N GLY A 42 0.85 -10.28 2.11
CA GLY A 42 0.91 -11.61 2.70
C GLY A 42 1.67 -11.66 4.02
N GLY A 43 1.52 -12.75 4.77
CA GLY A 43 2.23 -12.97 6.04
C GLY A 43 3.76 -12.97 5.93
N GLN A 44 4.30 -13.08 4.74
CA GLN A 44 5.74 -13.07 4.43
C GLN A 44 6.14 -11.85 3.58
N GLY A 45 5.35 -10.77 3.59
CA GLY A 45 5.57 -9.61 2.73
C GLY A 45 6.95 -8.97 2.87
N THR A 46 7.45 -8.82 4.09
CA THR A 46 8.80 -8.29 4.33
C THR A 46 9.89 -9.18 3.73
N LEU A 47 9.76 -10.50 3.88
CA LEU A 47 10.69 -11.46 3.28
C LEU A 47 10.62 -11.41 1.75
N ALA A 48 9.43 -11.33 1.20
CA ALA A 48 9.22 -11.25 -0.25
C ALA A 48 9.86 -9.97 -0.84
N GLN A 49 9.66 -8.81 -0.19
CA GLN A 49 10.30 -7.56 -0.61
C GLN A 49 11.82 -7.64 -0.49
N TRP A 50 12.35 -8.20 0.60
CA TRP A 50 13.79 -8.39 0.76
C TRP A 50 14.38 -9.29 -0.33
N LEU A 51 13.68 -10.37 -0.72
CA LEU A 51 14.12 -11.26 -1.81
C LEU A 51 14.17 -10.54 -3.17
N VAL A 52 13.27 -9.58 -3.43
CA VAL A 52 13.34 -8.74 -4.64
C VAL A 52 14.66 -7.96 -4.66
N GLU A 53 15.01 -7.30 -3.57
CA GLU A 53 16.26 -6.55 -3.46
C GLU A 53 17.49 -7.47 -3.59
N VAL A 54 17.44 -8.66 -3.01
CA VAL A 54 18.51 -9.68 -3.13
C VAL A 54 18.70 -10.11 -4.59
N ILE A 55 17.61 -10.34 -5.32
CA ILE A 55 17.69 -10.72 -6.76
C ILE A 55 18.33 -9.57 -7.56
N ILE A 56 17.91 -8.35 -7.33
CA ILE A 56 18.47 -7.17 -8.00
C ILE A 56 19.97 -7.04 -7.71
N ALA A 57 20.38 -7.20 -6.45
CA ALA A 57 21.77 -7.12 -6.03
C ALA A 57 22.62 -8.25 -6.62
N LEU A 58 22.18 -9.51 -6.50
CA LEU A 58 22.92 -10.67 -6.98
C LEU A 58 23.05 -10.72 -8.50
N SER A 59 22.08 -10.17 -9.23
CA SER A 59 22.15 -10.06 -10.69
C SER A 59 23.01 -8.91 -11.20
N GLY A 60 23.60 -8.11 -10.28
CA GLY A 60 24.42 -6.95 -10.61
C GLY A 60 23.64 -5.77 -11.20
N ASN A 61 22.34 -5.70 -10.90
CA ASN A 61 21.47 -4.62 -11.39
C ASN A 61 21.20 -3.53 -10.36
N LEU A 62 21.73 -3.64 -9.13
CA LEU A 62 21.56 -2.63 -8.11
C LEU A 62 22.42 -1.40 -8.40
N ASP A 63 21.81 -0.24 -8.29
CA ASP A 63 22.41 1.09 -8.39
C ASP A 63 23.30 1.28 -9.64
N ARG A 64 22.77 0.88 -10.79
CA ARG A 64 23.44 1.05 -12.08
C ARG A 64 22.47 1.54 -13.16
N GLU A 65 23.02 2.24 -14.15
CA GLU A 65 22.27 2.65 -15.34
C GLU A 65 21.67 1.46 -16.08
N GLY A 66 20.40 1.55 -16.44
CA GLY A 66 19.62 0.48 -17.04
C GLY A 66 19.18 -0.61 -16.08
N GLY A 67 19.59 -0.56 -14.83
CA GLY A 67 19.16 -1.44 -13.74
C GLY A 67 18.21 -0.74 -12.77
N HIS A 68 18.30 -1.10 -11.50
CA HIS A 68 17.50 -0.53 -10.41
C HIS A 68 18.30 0.59 -9.73
N LEU A 69 18.01 1.82 -10.10
CA LEU A 69 18.69 2.99 -9.53
C LEU A 69 18.10 3.34 -8.16
N ILE A 70 18.99 3.65 -7.22
CA ILE A 70 18.64 4.24 -5.93
C ILE A 70 18.71 5.76 -6.10
N GLY A 71 17.58 6.38 -6.41
CA GLY A 71 17.49 7.83 -6.59
C GLY A 71 17.08 8.54 -5.30
N GLU A 72 17.69 9.68 -5.02
CA GLU A 72 17.28 10.55 -3.89
C GLU A 72 15.98 11.29 -4.18
N GLY A 73 15.52 11.29 -5.45
CA GLY A 73 14.38 12.09 -5.91
C GLY A 73 14.69 13.59 -5.93
N ILE A 74 13.72 14.38 -6.38
CA ILE A 74 13.82 15.85 -6.40
C ILE A 74 13.64 16.43 -4.98
N PHE A 75 12.96 15.69 -4.12
CA PHE A 75 12.61 16.12 -2.77
C PHE A 75 12.82 14.97 -1.77
N ASP A 76 13.70 15.17 -0.80
CA ASP A 76 13.90 14.23 0.29
C ASP A 76 12.71 14.31 1.28
N PHE A 77 11.68 13.53 0.98
CA PHE A 77 10.48 13.45 1.82
C PHE A 77 10.79 12.85 3.21
N ALA A 78 11.73 11.93 3.31
CA ALA A 78 12.08 11.28 4.58
C ALA A 78 12.72 12.30 5.54
N ALA A 79 13.68 13.08 5.07
CA ALA A 79 14.30 14.15 5.86
C ALA A 79 13.29 15.24 6.23
N TYR A 80 12.42 15.63 5.31
CA TYR A 80 11.34 16.58 5.57
C TYR A 80 10.39 16.06 6.65
N ALA A 81 9.89 14.84 6.51
CA ALA A 81 8.96 14.21 7.43
C ALA A 81 9.57 14.07 8.83
N LYS A 82 10.84 13.67 8.92
CA LYS A 82 11.60 13.60 10.18
C LYS A 82 11.70 14.99 10.84
N ARG A 83 12.07 16.00 10.09
CA ARG A 83 12.20 17.39 10.58
C ARG A 83 10.85 17.95 11.07
N LYS A 84 9.75 17.58 10.43
CA LYS A 84 8.38 17.99 10.78
C LYS A 84 7.71 17.10 11.80
N GLY A 85 8.34 16.01 12.22
CA GLY A 85 7.77 15.04 13.17
C GLY A 85 6.53 14.32 12.62
N LEU A 86 6.37 14.22 11.30
CA LEU A 86 5.18 13.63 10.68
C LEU A 86 5.03 12.14 11.03
N PHE A 87 6.12 11.43 11.27
CA PHE A 87 6.15 10.01 11.60
C PHE A 87 6.46 9.72 13.07
N ALA A 88 6.57 10.76 13.90
CA ALA A 88 6.98 10.63 15.29
C ALA A 88 5.88 10.16 16.25
N ARG A 89 4.65 9.98 15.79
CA ARG A 89 3.54 9.55 16.63
C ARG A 89 3.58 8.04 16.82
N ASP A 90 4.05 7.62 18.00
CA ASP A 90 3.88 6.25 18.47
C ASP A 90 2.48 6.10 19.08
N THR A 91 1.50 5.97 18.23
CA THR A 91 0.12 5.78 18.62
C THR A 91 -0.29 4.33 18.44
N ARG A 92 -1.20 3.86 19.31
CA ARG A 92 -1.75 2.52 19.23
C ARG A 92 -3.24 2.57 18.96
N SER A 93 -3.74 1.57 18.24
CA SER A 93 -5.16 1.43 18.01
C SER A 93 -5.89 1.08 19.30
N ARG A 94 -7.11 1.56 19.44
CA ARG A 94 -7.98 1.25 20.57
C ARG A 94 -8.38 -0.24 20.57
N VAL A 95 -8.64 -0.79 19.38
CA VAL A 95 -8.97 -2.20 19.21
C VAL A 95 -7.73 -2.94 18.74
N GLY A 96 -7.32 -3.98 19.48
CA GLY A 96 -6.20 -4.85 19.11
C GLY A 96 -4.81 -4.31 19.46
N ASP A 97 -4.70 -3.10 20.04
CA ASP A 97 -3.42 -2.49 20.46
C ASP A 97 -2.33 -2.48 19.39
N PHE A 98 -2.72 -2.30 18.13
CA PHE A 98 -1.77 -2.25 17.00
C PHE A 98 -1.01 -0.92 16.99
N ARG A 99 0.28 -1.01 16.80
CA ARG A 99 1.14 0.17 16.66
C ARG A 99 0.94 0.82 15.29
N SER A 100 0.88 2.15 15.27
CA SER A 100 0.89 2.89 14.00
C SER A 100 2.22 2.74 13.27
N LEU A 101 2.16 2.65 11.95
CA LEU A 101 3.33 2.70 11.08
C LEU A 101 3.32 4.03 10.32
N ASN A 102 4.33 4.86 10.53
CA ASN A 102 4.41 6.20 9.93
C ASN A 102 3.14 7.05 10.14
N GLY A 103 2.52 6.92 11.30
CA GLY A 103 1.29 7.63 11.63
C GLY A 103 0.01 7.02 11.07
N ALA A 104 0.10 5.94 10.30
CA ALA A 104 -1.05 5.21 9.76
C ALA A 104 -1.40 4.00 10.63
N MET A 105 -2.69 3.76 10.84
CA MET A 105 -3.21 2.55 11.48
C MET A 105 -3.48 1.47 10.43
N PRO A 106 -3.43 0.17 10.80
CA PRO A 106 -3.80 -0.90 9.89
C PRO A 106 -5.24 -0.74 9.38
N GLY A 107 -5.43 -0.66 8.06
CA GLY A 107 -6.77 -0.49 7.47
C GLY A 107 -7.74 -1.62 7.81
N GLY A 108 -7.24 -2.83 8.04
CA GLY A 108 -8.06 -3.99 8.40
C GLY A 108 -8.83 -3.88 9.71
N ILE A 109 -8.43 -2.97 10.62
CA ILE A 109 -9.12 -2.77 11.91
C ILE A 109 -10.17 -1.65 11.86
N LEU A 110 -10.32 -0.93 10.75
CA LEU A 110 -11.22 0.22 10.67
C LEU A 110 -12.67 -0.15 11.03
N ALA A 111 -13.15 -1.28 10.55
CA ALA A 111 -14.49 -1.75 10.90
C ALA A 111 -14.62 -2.02 12.40
N ASP A 112 -13.59 -2.57 13.05
CA ASP A 112 -13.60 -2.86 14.48
C ASP A 112 -13.54 -1.58 15.32
N GLU A 113 -12.79 -0.58 14.90
CA GLU A 113 -12.73 0.73 15.54
C GLU A 113 -14.10 1.46 15.52
N ILE A 114 -14.89 1.24 14.47
CA ILE A 114 -16.24 1.79 14.34
C ILE A 114 -17.27 0.96 15.11
N LEU A 115 -17.20 -0.36 15.02
CA LEU A 115 -18.25 -1.25 15.53
C LEU A 115 -18.11 -1.61 17.02
N THR A 116 -16.90 -1.60 17.56
CA THR A 116 -16.65 -1.98 18.96
C THR A 116 -17.00 -0.81 19.89
N PRO A 117 -17.97 -0.92 20.77
CA PRO A 117 -18.33 0.12 21.73
C PRO A 117 -17.19 0.44 22.69
N GLY A 118 -17.14 1.67 23.15
CA GLY A 118 -16.18 2.09 24.18
C GLY A 118 -15.74 3.54 24.04
N LYS A 119 -14.87 3.96 24.97
CA LYS A 119 -14.27 5.29 24.93
C LYS A 119 -13.47 5.46 23.63
N GLU A 120 -13.56 6.64 23.03
CA GLU A 120 -12.85 6.98 21.77
C GLU A 120 -13.27 6.13 20.56
N GLN A 121 -14.44 5.51 20.60
CA GLN A 121 -15.01 4.81 19.43
C GLN A 121 -15.11 5.76 18.25
N VAL A 122 -14.68 5.31 17.07
CA VAL A 122 -14.80 6.08 15.83
C VAL A 122 -16.27 6.22 15.46
N SER A 123 -16.77 7.43 15.47
CA SER A 123 -18.16 7.75 15.15
C SER A 123 -18.33 8.68 13.97
N THR A 124 -17.24 9.29 13.50
CA THR A 124 -17.19 10.18 12.33
C THR A 124 -16.01 9.79 11.48
N LEU A 125 -16.22 9.75 10.17
CA LEU A 125 -15.17 9.42 9.21
C LEU A 125 -15.18 10.41 8.05
N PHE A 126 -13.99 10.92 7.71
CA PHE A 126 -13.72 11.66 6.48
C PHE A 126 -12.88 10.80 5.56
N VAL A 127 -13.34 10.57 4.35
CA VAL A 127 -12.63 9.85 3.31
C VAL A 127 -12.27 10.83 2.20
N THR A 128 -11.00 10.91 1.86
CA THR A 128 -10.50 11.81 0.83
C THR A 128 -9.77 11.02 -0.25
N GLY A 129 -10.29 11.07 -1.49
CA GLY A 129 -9.67 10.44 -2.65
C GLY A 129 -9.46 8.94 -2.51
N GLY A 130 -10.48 8.22 -2.00
CA GLY A 130 -10.35 6.78 -1.80
C GLY A 130 -11.68 6.05 -1.75
N ASN A 131 -11.64 4.74 -1.99
CA ASN A 131 -12.80 3.86 -1.95
C ASN A 131 -12.54 2.67 -1.00
N PRO A 132 -12.57 2.88 0.33
CA PRO A 132 -12.31 1.83 1.33
C PRO A 132 -13.14 0.57 1.15
N LEU A 133 -14.38 0.67 0.69
CA LEU A 133 -15.22 -0.50 0.44
C LEU A 133 -14.66 -1.43 -0.64
N MET A 134 -13.84 -0.90 -1.55
CA MET A 134 -13.20 -1.69 -2.61
C MET A 134 -11.76 -2.04 -2.30
N THR A 135 -11.07 -1.21 -1.53
CA THR A 135 -9.61 -1.33 -1.35
C THR A 135 -9.20 -1.93 -0.01
N MET A 136 -10.11 -1.99 0.97
CA MET A 136 -9.82 -2.57 2.28
C MET A 136 -10.43 -3.97 2.42
N PRO A 137 -9.88 -4.84 3.29
CA PRO A 137 -10.39 -6.18 3.50
C PRO A 137 -11.76 -6.16 4.17
N ASN A 138 -12.56 -7.20 3.88
CA ASN A 138 -13.88 -7.44 4.47
C ASN A 138 -14.90 -6.32 4.20
N ALA A 139 -15.19 -6.09 2.91
CA ALA A 139 -16.09 -5.04 2.43
C ALA A 139 -17.48 -5.08 3.10
N GLU A 140 -18.04 -6.27 3.36
CA GLU A 140 -19.35 -6.38 4.02
C GLU A 140 -19.33 -5.87 5.46
N ARG A 141 -18.28 -6.19 6.22
CA ARG A 141 -18.10 -5.70 7.58
C ARG A 141 -17.89 -4.18 7.59
N LEU A 142 -17.09 -3.66 6.64
CA LEU A 142 -16.92 -2.22 6.46
C LEU A 142 -18.23 -1.53 6.09
N ARG A 143 -19.04 -2.11 5.21
CA ARG A 143 -20.36 -1.58 4.85
C ARG A 143 -21.28 -1.49 6.05
N CYS A 144 -21.28 -2.52 6.89
CA CYS A 144 -22.02 -2.51 8.15
C CYS A 144 -21.50 -1.43 9.10
N ALA A 145 -20.18 -1.26 9.19
CA ALA A 145 -19.54 -0.25 10.03
C ALA A 145 -19.90 1.18 9.56
N PHE A 146 -19.78 1.47 8.28
CA PHE A 146 -20.08 2.81 7.75
C PHE A 146 -21.53 3.23 7.98
N LYS A 147 -22.48 2.30 7.91
CA LYS A 147 -23.89 2.56 8.26
C LYS A 147 -24.12 2.86 9.75
N LYS A 148 -23.15 2.61 10.62
CA LYS A 148 -23.20 2.90 12.06
C LYS A 148 -22.51 4.21 12.43
N LEU A 149 -21.79 4.82 11.51
CA LEU A 149 -21.22 6.15 11.74
C LEU A 149 -22.32 7.18 11.99
N LYS A 150 -22.02 8.18 12.81
CA LYS A 150 -22.88 9.35 12.99
C LYS A 150 -22.72 10.32 11.84
N LEU A 151 -21.56 10.31 11.20
CA LEU A 151 -21.25 11.16 10.06
C LEU A 151 -20.18 10.49 9.18
N LEU A 152 -20.50 10.32 7.91
CA LEU A 152 -19.56 9.94 6.86
C LEU A 152 -19.51 11.02 5.80
N VAL A 153 -18.35 11.63 5.63
CA VAL A 153 -18.09 12.64 4.60
C VAL A 153 -17.07 12.08 3.61
N VAL A 154 -17.38 12.13 2.33
CA VAL A 154 -16.47 11.66 1.27
C VAL A 154 -16.15 12.80 0.32
N THR A 155 -14.86 13.03 0.08
CA THR A 155 -14.37 13.92 -0.97
C THR A 155 -13.77 13.09 -2.09
N ASP A 156 -14.37 13.07 -3.25
CA ASP A 156 -13.92 12.27 -4.40
C ASP A 156 -14.36 12.93 -5.71
N ILE A 157 -13.72 12.53 -6.81
CA ILE A 157 -14.11 12.92 -8.18
C ILE A 157 -15.22 12.01 -8.73
N TYR A 158 -15.46 10.85 -8.09
CA TYR A 158 -16.48 9.90 -8.48
C TYR A 158 -17.43 9.58 -7.33
N LEU A 159 -18.70 9.34 -7.65
CA LEU A 159 -19.67 8.76 -6.73
C LEU A 159 -19.45 7.24 -6.66
N ASN A 160 -18.40 6.84 -5.96
CA ASN A 160 -18.02 5.44 -5.79
C ASN A 160 -18.83 4.74 -4.68
N GLU A 161 -18.57 3.45 -4.42
CA GLU A 161 -19.32 2.62 -3.47
C GLU A 161 -19.26 3.18 -2.04
N THR A 162 -18.13 3.76 -1.63
CA THR A 162 -18.00 4.43 -0.32
C THR A 162 -18.79 5.72 -0.30
N ALA A 163 -18.66 6.55 -1.34
CA ALA A 163 -19.38 7.81 -1.46
C ALA A 163 -20.90 7.61 -1.49
N SER A 164 -21.38 6.51 -2.06
CA SER A 164 -22.81 6.18 -2.09
C SER A 164 -23.43 5.89 -0.72
N LEU A 165 -22.62 5.67 0.31
CA LEU A 165 -23.05 5.51 1.71
C LEU A 165 -22.86 6.78 2.55
N ALA A 166 -22.26 7.83 1.99
CA ALA A 166 -21.92 9.03 2.72
C ALA A 166 -23.15 9.91 3.01
N ASP A 167 -23.12 10.59 4.15
CA ASP A 167 -24.09 11.65 4.45
C ASP A 167 -23.83 12.90 3.60
N TYR A 168 -22.55 13.16 3.29
CA TYR A 168 -22.13 14.25 2.42
C TYR A 168 -21.05 13.81 1.46
N VAL A 169 -21.24 14.13 0.18
CA VAL A 169 -20.23 13.96 -0.87
C VAL A 169 -19.79 15.34 -1.34
N LEU A 170 -18.50 15.61 -1.19
CA LEU A 170 -17.88 16.84 -1.63
C LEU A 170 -17.14 16.59 -2.93
N PRO A 171 -17.56 17.16 -4.07
CA PRO A 171 -16.89 16.93 -5.34
C PRO A 171 -15.51 17.56 -5.34
N ALA A 172 -14.50 16.79 -5.72
CA ALA A 172 -13.14 17.24 -5.91
C ALA A 172 -12.88 17.55 -7.39
N THR A 173 -11.90 18.40 -7.66
CA THR A 173 -11.41 18.65 -9.02
C THR A 173 -10.60 17.45 -9.52
N SER A 174 -10.72 17.15 -10.80
CA SER A 174 -9.86 16.19 -11.47
C SER A 174 -8.42 16.73 -11.61
N PRO A 175 -7.41 15.87 -11.83
CA PRO A 175 -6.05 16.33 -12.09
C PRO A 175 -5.91 17.28 -13.28
N LEU A 176 -6.86 17.23 -14.24
CA LEU A 176 -6.85 18.10 -15.42
C LEU A 176 -7.40 19.51 -15.15
N GLU A 177 -8.06 19.70 -14.01
CA GLU A 177 -8.70 20.97 -13.62
C GLU A 177 -7.87 21.79 -12.64
N ARG A 178 -6.71 21.30 -12.22
CA ARG A 178 -5.84 21.96 -11.23
C ARG A 178 -4.38 21.88 -11.64
N PRO A 179 -3.55 22.87 -11.28
CA PRO A 179 -2.11 22.72 -11.34
C PRO A 179 -1.68 21.66 -10.30
N ASP A 180 -0.84 20.72 -10.71
CA ASP A 180 -0.35 19.66 -9.84
C ASP A 180 1.14 19.40 -10.09
N LEU A 181 1.84 18.99 -9.06
CA LEU A 181 3.22 18.50 -9.12
C LEU A 181 3.27 17.12 -8.46
N PRO A 182 3.24 16.02 -9.24
CA PRO A 182 3.26 14.67 -8.70
C PRO A 182 4.65 14.32 -8.17
N PHE A 183 4.95 14.69 -6.94
CA PHE A 183 6.26 14.43 -6.32
C PHE A 183 6.31 13.14 -5.49
N VAL A 184 5.16 12.56 -5.13
CA VAL A 184 5.09 11.31 -4.35
C VAL A 184 5.23 10.09 -5.24
N PHE A 185 4.66 10.15 -6.43
CA PHE A 185 4.74 9.11 -7.45
C PHE A 185 5.20 9.75 -8.75
N PRO A 186 6.49 10.08 -8.89
CA PRO A 186 7.01 10.58 -10.16
C PRO A 186 6.84 9.48 -11.21
N LEU A 187 6.18 9.83 -12.30
CA LEU A 187 6.02 8.97 -13.47
C LEU A 187 7.27 9.06 -14.37
#